data_e230665117c400648d216e3953d17b2e
#
_entry.id   e230665117c400648d216e3953d17b2e
#
_cell.length_a   1.000
_cell.length_b   1.000
_cell.length_c   1.000
_cell.angle_alpha   90.00
_cell.angle_beta   90.00
_cell.angle_gamma   90.00
#
_symmetry.space_group_name_H-M   'P 1'
#
loop_
_entity.id
_entity.type
_entity.pdbx_description
1 polymer ?
#
loop_
_entity_poly.entity_id
_entity_poly.type
_entity_poly.pdbx_seq_one_letter_code
_entity_poly.pdbx_strand_id
1 'polypeptide(L)'
;MAYSNKVELGQGIYTIPEISTILRVPYAKVHRYVLKYWDGKFGDTYLKKYSWMIEKSRAVNFYTLIELDTFIKLTDAGVPTKKLINEHNILSKRFKHPYPLALKTVMERVKTAGKRVFFEEDKEIIIALDGTNQIASNFITHFYEKIDFVDELAERLWPLGKDKDIVCDPNRQFGYPTISGTRIYPYTLYDLYVNGEEKEFIAQSYELTIKQVENAINFCTKAA
;
A
#
# COMPACT_ATOMS: atom_id res chain seq x y z
N MET A 1 -2.92 -24.13 3.49
CA MET A 1 -2.11 -23.82 2.30
C MET A 1 -0.73 -23.34 2.76
N ALA A 2 0.33 -23.75 2.08
CA ALA A 2 1.67 -23.20 2.33
C ALA A 2 1.77 -21.87 1.57
N TYR A 3 2.04 -20.79 2.28
CA TYR A 3 2.30 -19.48 1.65
C TYR A 3 3.74 -19.43 1.15
N SER A 4 3.95 -18.80 0.00
CA SER A 4 5.27 -18.60 -0.60
C SER A 4 5.52 -17.09 -0.75
N ASN A 5 6.78 -16.69 -0.52
CA ASN A 5 7.23 -15.33 -0.83
C ASN A 5 7.95 -15.26 -2.19
N LYS A 6 7.86 -16.32 -2.99
CA LYS A 6 8.42 -16.33 -4.34
C LYS A 6 7.56 -15.47 -5.27
N VAL A 7 8.19 -15.02 -6.35
CA VAL A 7 7.49 -14.31 -7.42
C VAL A 7 6.43 -15.23 -8.02
N GLU A 8 5.17 -14.86 -7.86
CA GLU A 8 4.02 -15.55 -8.47
C GLU A 8 3.29 -14.55 -9.37
N LEU A 9 2.82 -15.02 -10.51
CA LEU A 9 2.01 -14.18 -11.41
C LEU A 9 0.74 -13.70 -10.68
N GLY A 10 0.42 -12.42 -10.86
CA GLY A 10 -0.75 -11.81 -10.21
C GLY A 10 -0.54 -11.35 -8.77
N GLN A 11 0.67 -11.47 -8.21
CA GLN A 11 0.97 -10.96 -6.86
C GLN A 11 1.74 -9.64 -6.84
N GLY A 12 2.11 -9.12 -8.01
CA GLY A 12 2.92 -7.90 -8.11
C GLY A 12 4.34 -8.07 -7.57
N ILE A 13 5.21 -7.14 -7.95
CA ILE A 13 6.60 -7.09 -7.51
C ILE A 13 6.93 -5.63 -7.21
N TYR A 14 7.30 -5.33 -5.98
CA TYR A 14 7.59 -3.96 -5.55
C TYR A 14 8.93 -3.92 -4.85
N THR A 15 9.90 -3.26 -5.46
CA THR A 15 11.19 -2.97 -4.82
C THR A 15 11.06 -1.87 -3.76
N ILE A 16 11.98 -1.80 -2.82
CA ILE A 16 11.93 -0.77 -1.78
C ILE A 16 11.95 0.67 -2.34
N PRO A 17 12.74 1.01 -3.37
CA PRO A 17 12.62 2.32 -4.03
C PRO A 17 11.23 2.59 -4.60
N GLU A 18 10.63 1.62 -5.28
CA GLU A 18 9.27 1.75 -5.83
C GLU A 18 8.22 1.95 -4.74
N ILE A 19 8.30 1.19 -3.65
CA ILE A 19 7.42 1.38 -2.48
C ILE A 19 7.57 2.78 -1.90
N SER A 20 8.81 3.26 -1.77
CA SER A 20 9.11 4.62 -1.31
C SER A 20 8.40 5.67 -2.17
N THR A 21 8.47 5.53 -3.48
CA THR A 21 7.79 6.39 -4.47
C THR A 21 6.27 6.27 -4.38
N ILE A 22 5.73 5.06 -4.41
CA ILE A 22 4.28 4.78 -4.38
C ILE A 22 3.63 5.32 -3.11
N LEU A 23 4.22 5.02 -1.95
CA LEU A 23 3.67 5.41 -0.64
C LEU A 23 4.11 6.81 -0.19
N ARG A 24 5.05 7.46 -0.90
CA ARG A 24 5.65 8.75 -0.53
C ARG A 24 6.26 8.72 0.87
N VAL A 25 7.01 7.68 1.13
CA VAL A 25 7.67 7.42 2.41
C VAL A 25 9.17 7.30 2.18
N PRO A 26 10.02 7.91 3.02
CA PRO A 26 11.46 7.82 2.86
C PRO A 26 11.96 6.37 2.74
N TYR A 27 12.85 6.11 1.78
CA TYR A 27 13.46 4.79 1.54
C TYR A 27 13.94 4.12 2.82
N ALA A 28 14.65 4.86 3.68
CA ALA A 28 15.18 4.33 4.94
C ALA A 28 14.08 3.82 5.89
N LYS A 29 12.89 4.48 5.89
CA LYS A 29 11.73 4.04 6.69
C LYS A 29 11.17 2.75 6.14
N VAL A 30 10.94 2.67 4.83
CA VAL A 30 10.44 1.45 4.16
C VAL A 30 11.40 0.28 4.36
N HIS A 31 12.68 0.47 4.07
CA HIS A 31 13.73 -0.54 4.22
C HIS A 31 13.78 -1.09 5.66
N ARG A 32 13.81 -0.18 6.64
CA ARG A 32 13.81 -0.56 8.06
C ARG A 32 12.55 -1.36 8.43
N TYR A 33 11.37 -0.96 7.93
CA TYR A 33 10.11 -1.63 8.26
C TYR A 33 10.08 -3.04 7.66
N VAL A 34 10.44 -3.21 6.40
CA VAL A 34 10.50 -4.52 5.75
C VAL A 34 11.42 -5.47 6.51
N LEU A 35 12.66 -5.04 6.78
CA LEU A 35 13.64 -5.91 7.44
C LEU A 35 13.30 -6.20 8.90
N LYS A 36 12.91 -5.16 9.66
CA LYS A 36 12.72 -5.28 11.11
C LYS A 36 11.39 -5.93 11.48
N TYR A 37 10.33 -5.63 10.73
CA TYR A 37 8.98 -6.08 11.09
C TYR A 37 8.53 -7.25 10.22
N TRP A 38 8.47 -7.09 8.91
CA TRP A 38 8.00 -8.15 8.03
C TRP A 38 8.93 -9.36 8.03
N ASP A 39 10.19 -9.17 7.74
CA ASP A 39 11.15 -10.29 7.75
C ASP A 39 11.57 -10.73 9.15
N GLY A 40 11.50 -9.84 10.15
CA GLY A 40 12.05 -10.08 11.48
C GLY A 40 11.03 -10.39 12.58
N LYS A 41 9.79 -9.85 12.52
CA LYS A 41 8.78 -10.02 13.57
C LYS A 41 7.54 -10.79 13.15
N PHE A 42 7.20 -10.75 11.87
CA PHE A 42 6.04 -11.44 11.31
C PHE A 42 6.42 -12.73 10.58
N GLY A 43 7.69 -12.89 10.18
CA GLY A 43 8.20 -13.96 9.33
C GLY A 43 8.16 -15.39 9.91
N ASP A 44 7.88 -15.56 11.21
CA ASP A 44 8.04 -16.87 11.84
C ASP A 44 6.80 -17.77 11.79
N THR A 45 5.62 -17.21 11.49
CA THR A 45 4.35 -17.96 11.61
C THR A 45 3.93 -18.63 10.29
N TYR A 46 3.96 -17.91 9.18
CA TYR A 46 3.47 -18.39 7.88
C TYR A 46 4.49 -18.29 6.76
N LEU A 47 5.38 -17.34 6.85
CA LEU A 47 6.44 -17.08 5.88
C LEU A 47 7.75 -16.91 6.63
N LYS A 48 8.81 -17.57 6.15
CA LYS A 48 10.16 -17.35 6.69
C LYS A 48 10.62 -15.92 6.48
N LYS A 49 10.22 -15.31 5.35
CA LYS A 49 10.47 -13.92 4.98
C LYS A 49 9.37 -13.43 4.06
N TYR A 50 9.02 -12.16 4.18
CA TYR A 50 8.06 -11.47 3.31
C TYR A 50 8.73 -10.84 2.08
N SER A 51 10.05 -10.70 2.11
CA SER A 51 10.82 -10.09 1.03
C SER A 51 11.81 -11.06 0.42
N TRP A 52 12.23 -10.78 -0.81
CA TRP A 52 13.28 -11.49 -1.54
C TRP A 52 14.19 -10.51 -2.28
N MET A 53 15.32 -10.99 -2.79
CA MET A 53 16.24 -10.17 -3.60
C MET A 53 15.91 -10.30 -5.09
N ILE A 54 15.85 -9.18 -5.77
CA ILE A 54 15.86 -9.06 -7.22
C ILE A 54 17.07 -8.22 -7.57
N GLU A 55 18.06 -8.86 -8.21
CA GLU A 55 19.36 -8.23 -8.46
C GLU A 55 19.96 -7.64 -7.17
N LYS A 56 20.10 -6.31 -7.10
CA LYS A 56 20.63 -5.57 -5.95
C LYS A 56 19.56 -4.97 -5.05
N SER A 57 18.29 -5.13 -5.40
CA SER A 57 17.15 -4.56 -4.67
C SER A 57 16.33 -5.62 -3.96
N ARG A 58 15.83 -5.27 -2.79
CA ARG A 58 14.87 -6.09 -2.05
C ARG A 58 13.46 -5.76 -2.54
N ALA A 59 12.67 -6.79 -2.77
CA ALA A 59 11.29 -6.69 -3.24
C ALA A 59 10.30 -7.40 -2.32
N VAL A 60 9.04 -7.01 -2.40
CA VAL A 60 7.90 -7.62 -1.70
C VAL A 60 6.73 -7.78 -2.68
N ASN A 61 5.72 -8.56 -2.30
CA ASN A 61 4.48 -8.68 -3.06
C ASN A 61 3.47 -7.56 -2.74
N PHE A 62 2.36 -7.54 -3.48
CA PHE A 62 1.29 -6.55 -3.34
C PHE A 62 0.68 -6.52 -1.94
N TYR A 63 0.44 -7.67 -1.32
CA TYR A 63 -0.16 -7.71 0.01
C TYR A 63 0.76 -7.10 1.07
N THR A 64 2.07 -7.30 0.95
CA THR A 64 3.05 -6.62 1.80
C THR A 64 3.06 -5.11 1.57
N LEU A 65 2.88 -4.65 0.32
CA LEU A 65 2.74 -3.21 0.02
C LEU A 65 1.52 -2.62 0.74
N ILE A 66 0.35 -3.29 0.67
CA ILE A 66 -0.87 -2.86 1.37
C ILE A 66 -0.67 -2.81 2.88
N GLU A 67 -0.04 -3.85 3.46
CA GLU A 67 0.25 -3.89 4.89
C GLU A 67 1.22 -2.80 5.33
N LEU A 68 2.26 -2.52 4.53
CA LEU A 68 3.20 -1.43 4.77
C LEU A 68 2.48 -0.09 4.78
N ASP A 69 1.62 0.17 3.79
CA ASP A 69 0.83 1.40 3.72
C ASP A 69 -0.06 1.57 4.97
N THR A 70 -0.80 0.52 5.33
CA THR A 70 -1.64 0.50 6.54
C THR A 70 -0.83 0.75 7.81
N PHE A 71 0.24 0.00 7.99
CA PHE A 71 1.08 0.06 9.18
C PHE A 71 1.75 1.42 9.34
N ILE A 72 2.31 1.97 8.25
CA ILE A 72 2.94 3.28 8.25
C ILE A 72 1.93 4.36 8.64
N LYS A 73 0.77 4.35 8.02
CA LYS A 73 -0.29 5.33 8.30
C LYS A 73 -0.80 5.24 9.73
N LEU A 74 -0.98 4.04 10.27
CA LEU A 74 -1.37 3.87 11.67
C LEU A 74 -0.29 4.36 12.63
N THR A 75 1.00 4.12 12.33
CA THR A 75 2.09 4.68 13.14
C THR A 75 2.17 6.20 13.06
N ASP A 76 1.95 6.78 11.88
CA ASP A 76 1.95 8.22 11.68
C ASP A 76 0.72 8.89 12.33
N ALA A 77 -0.38 8.15 12.49
CA ALA A 77 -1.55 8.56 13.28
C ALA A 77 -1.36 8.40 14.80
N GLY A 78 -0.17 7.97 15.27
CA GLY A 78 0.18 7.89 16.69
C GLY A 78 -0.01 6.51 17.34
N VAL A 79 -0.36 5.47 16.57
CA VAL A 79 -0.46 4.11 17.13
C VAL A 79 0.94 3.58 17.46
N PRO A 80 1.22 3.18 18.71
CA PRO A 80 2.53 2.66 19.07
C PRO A 80 2.90 1.42 18.26
N THR A 81 4.07 1.44 17.63
CA THR A 81 4.57 0.36 16.76
C THR A 81 4.54 -1.02 17.46
N LYS A 82 4.91 -1.09 18.75
CA LYS A 82 4.87 -2.34 19.53
C LYS A 82 3.47 -2.93 19.59
N LYS A 83 2.46 -2.08 19.69
CA LYS A 83 1.05 -2.47 19.74
C LYS A 83 0.60 -3.01 18.40
N LEU A 84 0.92 -2.30 17.30
CA LEU A 84 0.62 -2.77 15.94
C LEU A 84 1.26 -4.12 15.61
N ILE A 85 2.50 -4.37 16.05
CA ILE A 85 3.16 -5.66 15.88
C ILE A 85 2.39 -6.77 16.61
N ASN A 86 1.98 -6.53 17.85
CA ASN A 86 1.21 -7.49 18.62
C ASN A 86 -0.13 -7.79 17.95
N GLU A 87 -0.85 -6.75 17.52
CA GLU A 87 -2.15 -6.90 16.86
C GLU A 87 -2.02 -7.62 15.50
N HIS A 88 -1.03 -7.29 14.70
CA HIS A 88 -0.76 -8.02 13.45
C HIS A 88 -0.59 -9.52 13.71
N ASN A 89 0.19 -9.91 14.71
CA ASN A 89 0.40 -11.31 15.07
C ASN A 89 -0.88 -12.00 15.56
N ILE A 90 -1.72 -11.30 16.35
CA ILE A 90 -3.02 -11.82 16.80
C ILE A 90 -3.95 -12.04 15.61
N LEU A 91 -4.09 -11.01 14.75
CA LEU A 91 -4.94 -11.08 13.57
C LEU A 91 -4.46 -12.15 12.58
N SER A 92 -3.15 -12.23 12.36
CA SER A 92 -2.55 -13.25 11.48
C SER A 92 -2.90 -14.67 11.95
N LYS A 93 -2.82 -14.94 13.26
CA LYS A 93 -3.21 -16.23 13.84
C LYS A 93 -4.72 -16.47 13.74
N ARG A 94 -5.54 -15.45 14.05
CA ARG A 94 -7.01 -15.53 14.04
C ARG A 94 -7.55 -15.83 12.64
N PHE A 95 -7.09 -15.07 11.65
CA PHE A 95 -7.52 -15.24 10.26
C PHE A 95 -6.72 -16.29 9.49
N LYS A 96 -5.70 -16.89 10.12
CA LYS A 96 -4.81 -17.90 9.51
C LYS A 96 -4.23 -17.38 8.19
N HIS A 97 -3.85 -16.10 8.15
CA HIS A 97 -3.39 -15.42 6.95
C HIS A 97 -2.13 -14.60 7.24
N PRO A 98 -1.09 -14.63 6.37
CA PRO A 98 0.15 -13.89 6.56
C PRO A 98 -0.02 -12.38 6.44
N TYR A 99 -1.07 -11.92 5.76
CA TYR A 99 -1.34 -10.51 5.45
C TYR A 99 -2.68 -10.05 6.05
N PRO A 100 -2.85 -10.02 7.38
CA PRO A 100 -4.14 -9.71 7.99
C PRO A 100 -4.62 -8.28 7.70
N LEU A 101 -3.70 -7.31 7.52
CA LEU A 101 -4.06 -5.93 7.21
C LEU A 101 -4.39 -5.71 5.71
N ALA A 102 -4.29 -6.75 4.87
CA ALA A 102 -4.77 -6.72 3.50
C ALA A 102 -6.16 -7.38 3.34
N LEU A 103 -6.77 -7.85 4.46
CA LEU A 103 -8.09 -8.45 4.46
C LEU A 103 -9.18 -7.39 4.60
N LYS A 104 -10.22 -7.49 3.75
CA LYS A 104 -11.40 -6.60 3.78
C LYS A 104 -12.07 -6.60 5.15
N THR A 105 -12.37 -7.78 5.68
CA THR A 105 -12.99 -7.97 7.00
C THR A 105 -12.20 -7.28 8.12
N VAL A 106 -10.87 -7.34 8.09
CA VAL A 106 -10.03 -6.67 9.08
C VAL A 106 -10.11 -5.15 8.89
N MET A 107 -10.04 -4.67 7.67
CA MET A 107 -10.07 -3.24 7.37
C MET A 107 -11.44 -2.60 7.69
N GLU A 108 -12.55 -3.30 7.42
CA GLU A 108 -13.91 -2.84 7.76
C GLU A 108 -14.15 -2.80 9.27
N ARG A 109 -13.49 -3.67 10.03
CA ARG A 109 -13.59 -3.74 11.50
C ARG A 109 -12.68 -2.77 12.23
N VAL A 110 -11.77 -2.09 11.53
CA VAL A 110 -11.02 -0.98 12.10
C VAL A 110 -11.97 0.21 12.26
N LYS A 111 -12.76 0.22 13.33
CA LYS A 111 -13.61 1.35 13.68
C LYS A 111 -12.87 2.27 14.63
N THR A 112 -12.97 3.55 14.38
CA THR A 112 -12.50 4.59 15.30
C THR A 112 -13.68 5.10 16.11
N ALA A 113 -13.65 4.93 17.43
CA ALA A 113 -14.57 5.59 18.35
C ALA A 113 -13.74 6.43 19.32
N GLY A 114 -13.67 7.73 19.06
CA GLY A 114 -12.87 8.64 19.87
C GLY A 114 -11.38 8.30 19.82
N LYS A 115 -10.72 8.18 20.96
CA LYS A 115 -9.27 7.87 21.06
C LYS A 115 -8.91 6.39 20.84
N ARG A 116 -9.82 5.56 20.30
CA ARG A 116 -9.64 4.10 20.27
C ARG A 116 -9.96 3.54 18.90
N VAL A 117 -9.12 2.65 18.38
CA VAL A 117 -9.40 1.81 17.21
C VAL A 117 -9.90 0.47 17.72
N PHE A 118 -11.09 0.04 17.27
CA PHE A 118 -11.70 -1.21 17.69
C PHE A 118 -11.65 -2.23 16.56
N PHE A 119 -11.24 -3.45 16.89
CA PHE A 119 -11.49 -4.62 16.09
C PHE A 119 -12.66 -5.37 16.74
N GLU A 120 -13.86 -5.24 16.18
CA GLU A 120 -15.06 -5.89 16.71
C GLU A 120 -15.14 -7.36 16.30
N GLU A 121 -15.04 -8.25 17.29
CA GLU A 121 -15.78 -9.48 17.52
C GLU A 121 -15.39 -10.04 18.89
N ASP A 122 -16.40 -10.22 19.77
CA ASP A 122 -16.36 -10.93 21.07
C ASP A 122 -15.11 -10.78 21.94
N LYS A 123 -14.96 -9.63 22.56
CA LYS A 123 -13.94 -9.17 23.51
C LYS A 123 -12.82 -8.33 22.91
N GLU A 124 -13.09 -7.05 22.87
CA GLU A 124 -12.23 -5.86 22.95
C GLU A 124 -10.72 -6.03 22.66
N ILE A 125 -10.34 -5.94 21.41
CA ILE A 125 -8.97 -5.50 21.10
C ILE A 125 -9.04 -3.98 20.87
N ILE A 126 -8.72 -3.22 21.91
CA ILE A 126 -8.73 -1.76 21.88
C ILE A 126 -7.33 -1.26 21.56
N ILE A 127 -7.13 -0.64 20.40
CA ILE A 127 -5.94 0.15 20.13
C ILE A 127 -6.26 1.60 20.52
N ALA A 128 -5.70 2.09 21.62
CA ALA A 128 -5.84 3.49 22.00
C ALA A 128 -5.01 4.35 21.04
N LEU A 129 -5.66 5.28 20.35
CA LEU A 129 -5.02 6.36 19.62
C LEU A 129 -4.90 7.56 20.57
N ASP A 130 -3.70 7.87 21.01
CA ASP A 130 -3.43 9.08 21.78
C ASP A 130 -3.24 10.27 20.81
N GLY A 131 -4.29 10.62 20.10
CA GLY A 131 -4.31 11.71 19.13
C GLY A 131 -5.71 12.25 18.88
N THR A 132 -5.82 13.43 18.29
CA THR A 132 -7.10 14.11 18.07
C THR A 132 -8.08 13.28 17.22
N ASN A 133 -9.28 13.10 17.71
CA ASN A 133 -10.36 12.26 17.16
C ASN A 133 -10.65 12.45 15.67
N GLN A 134 -10.42 13.65 15.13
CA GLN A 134 -10.72 14.01 13.76
C GLN A 134 -9.75 13.38 12.74
N ILE A 135 -8.47 13.25 13.13
CA ILE A 135 -7.41 12.71 12.26
C ILE A 135 -7.60 11.19 12.04
N ALA A 136 -8.01 10.47 13.08
CA ALA A 136 -8.16 9.02 13.01
C ALA A 136 -9.38 8.59 12.17
N SER A 137 -10.52 9.28 12.28
CA SER A 137 -11.74 8.96 11.54
C SER A 137 -11.59 9.28 10.04
N ASN A 138 -11.08 10.46 9.71
CA ASN A 138 -10.82 10.84 8.31
C ASN A 138 -9.77 9.95 7.65
N PHE A 139 -8.81 9.47 8.42
CA PHE A 139 -7.74 8.61 7.99
C PHE A 139 -8.23 7.25 7.51
N ILE A 140 -9.08 6.57 8.27
CA ILE A 140 -9.56 5.21 7.93
C ILE A 140 -10.48 5.25 6.72
N THR A 141 -11.39 6.24 6.67
CA THR A 141 -12.26 6.43 5.52
C THR A 141 -11.45 6.67 4.25
N HIS A 142 -10.50 7.61 4.28
CA HIS A 142 -9.64 7.92 3.13
C HIS A 142 -8.72 6.75 2.73
N PHE A 143 -8.32 5.93 3.68
CA PHE A 143 -7.50 4.77 3.40
C PHE A 143 -8.30 3.66 2.73
N TYR A 144 -9.50 3.36 3.26
CA TYR A 144 -10.38 2.34 2.70
C TYR A 144 -10.82 2.68 1.26
N GLU A 145 -11.06 3.97 0.99
CA GLU A 145 -11.39 4.46 -0.36
C GLU A 145 -10.28 4.26 -1.39
N LYS A 146 -9.04 4.08 -0.94
CA LYS A 146 -7.86 3.87 -1.80
C LYS A 146 -7.57 2.41 -2.13
N ILE A 147 -8.35 1.47 -1.62
CA ILE A 147 -8.16 0.05 -1.88
C ILE A 147 -9.43 -0.52 -2.50
N ASP A 148 -9.29 -1.25 -3.60
CA ASP A 148 -10.33 -2.12 -4.09
C ASP A 148 -10.13 -3.52 -3.52
N PHE A 149 -11.21 -4.18 -3.16
CA PHE A 149 -11.22 -5.55 -2.67
C PHE A 149 -12.03 -6.43 -3.61
N VAL A 150 -11.52 -7.63 -3.86
CA VAL A 150 -12.28 -8.72 -4.45
C VAL A 150 -12.37 -9.81 -3.40
N ASP A 151 -13.60 -10.21 -3.10
CA ASP A 151 -13.90 -11.06 -1.96
C ASP A 151 -13.29 -10.51 -0.65
N GLU A 152 -12.36 -11.22 -0.05
CA GLU A 152 -11.71 -10.86 1.22
C GLU A 152 -10.35 -10.18 1.06
N LEU A 153 -9.77 -10.13 -0.14
CA LEU A 153 -8.40 -9.64 -0.34
C LEU A 153 -8.36 -8.31 -1.10
N ALA A 154 -7.40 -7.47 -0.72
CA ALA A 154 -7.06 -6.29 -1.49
C ALA A 154 -6.65 -6.67 -2.91
N GLU A 155 -7.24 -6.01 -3.93
CA GLU A 155 -6.99 -6.25 -5.35
C GLU A 155 -6.20 -5.11 -6.00
N ARG A 156 -6.53 -3.86 -5.66
CA ARG A 156 -5.88 -2.67 -6.24
C ARG A 156 -5.60 -1.63 -5.17
N LEU A 157 -4.52 -0.89 -5.37
CA LEU A 157 -4.20 0.28 -4.57
C LEU A 157 -4.21 1.53 -5.45
N TRP A 158 -4.90 2.58 -4.99
CA TRP A 158 -4.92 3.91 -5.59
C TRP A 158 -4.09 4.88 -4.71
N PRO A 159 -2.79 5.00 -4.93
CA PRO A 159 -1.88 5.68 -3.99
C PRO A 159 -2.30 7.11 -3.67
N LEU A 160 -2.84 7.81 -4.67
CA LEU A 160 -3.28 9.20 -4.54
C LEU A 160 -4.80 9.37 -4.36
N GLY A 161 -5.56 8.28 -4.38
CA GLY A 161 -7.01 8.28 -4.47
C GLY A 161 -7.50 8.00 -5.89
N LYS A 162 -8.73 7.48 -6.00
CA LYS A 162 -9.33 7.05 -7.28
C LYS A 162 -9.53 8.22 -8.26
N ASP A 163 -9.72 9.43 -7.75
CA ASP A 163 -9.88 10.66 -8.54
C ASP A 163 -8.60 11.10 -9.29
N LYS A 164 -7.47 10.46 -9.00
CA LYS A 164 -6.16 10.73 -9.63
C LYS A 164 -5.78 9.73 -10.71
N ASP A 165 -6.61 8.73 -10.96
CA ASP A 165 -6.43 7.76 -12.06
C ASP A 165 -5.09 7.01 -12.08
N ILE A 166 -4.34 6.96 -10.97
CA ILE A 166 -3.11 6.17 -10.83
C ILE A 166 -3.41 4.95 -9.98
N VAL A 167 -3.17 3.76 -10.53
CA VAL A 167 -3.51 2.49 -9.87
C VAL A 167 -2.35 1.50 -9.91
N CYS A 168 -2.14 0.81 -8.80
CA CYS A 168 -1.30 -0.37 -8.68
C CYS A 168 -2.22 -1.61 -8.72
N ASP A 169 -2.17 -2.36 -9.81
CA ASP A 169 -2.94 -3.60 -10.02
C ASP A 169 -1.96 -4.76 -10.23
N PRO A 170 -1.83 -5.70 -9.28
CA PRO A 170 -0.87 -6.80 -9.37
C PRO A 170 -1.07 -7.70 -10.60
N ASN A 171 -2.26 -7.69 -11.20
CA ASN A 171 -2.56 -8.43 -12.42
C ASN A 171 -2.13 -7.69 -13.70
N ARG A 172 -1.67 -6.43 -13.57
CA ARG A 172 -1.22 -5.60 -14.70
C ARG A 172 0.19 -5.08 -14.45
N GLN A 173 1.07 -5.19 -15.45
CA GLN A 173 2.42 -4.64 -15.41
C GLN A 173 3.17 -4.98 -14.10
N PHE A 174 3.01 -6.21 -13.61
CA PHE A 174 3.57 -6.70 -12.35
C PHE A 174 3.20 -5.85 -11.11
N GLY A 175 2.10 -5.09 -11.19
CA GLY A 175 1.64 -4.20 -10.13
C GLY A 175 2.21 -2.79 -10.18
N TYR A 176 3.09 -2.50 -11.13
CA TYR A 176 3.66 -1.16 -11.25
C TYR A 176 2.56 -0.11 -11.48
N PRO A 177 2.68 1.11 -10.91
CA PRO A 177 1.67 2.15 -11.10
C PRO A 177 1.41 2.42 -12.57
N THR A 178 0.13 2.40 -12.97
CA THR A 178 -0.31 2.73 -14.33
C THR A 178 -1.44 3.75 -14.28
N ILE A 179 -1.67 4.43 -15.40
CA ILE A 179 -2.88 5.22 -15.58
C ILE A 179 -4.06 4.26 -15.73
N SER A 180 -5.10 4.48 -14.94
CA SER A 180 -6.28 3.61 -14.90
C SER A 180 -6.88 3.36 -16.28
N GLY A 181 -7.22 2.10 -16.55
CA GLY A 181 -7.74 1.68 -17.84
C GLY A 181 -6.67 1.46 -18.93
N THR A 182 -5.42 1.82 -18.68
CA THR A 182 -4.31 1.71 -19.65
C THR A 182 -3.19 0.80 -19.14
N ARG A 183 -2.11 0.68 -19.95
CA ARG A 183 -0.82 0.08 -19.55
C ARG A 183 0.30 1.13 -19.50
N ILE A 184 -0.06 2.41 -19.48
CA ILE A 184 0.90 3.52 -19.56
C ILE A 184 1.39 3.83 -18.15
N TYR A 185 2.71 3.85 -17.98
CA TYR A 185 3.34 4.24 -16.74
C TYR A 185 3.33 5.77 -16.56
N PRO A 186 3.00 6.31 -15.39
CA PRO A 186 3.09 7.74 -15.12
C PRO A 186 4.45 8.33 -15.46
N TYR A 187 5.52 7.56 -15.22
CA TYR A 187 6.89 7.97 -15.48
C TYR A 187 7.17 8.25 -16.95
N THR A 188 6.55 7.50 -17.87
CA THR A 188 6.67 7.73 -19.32
C THR A 188 6.19 9.12 -19.71
N LEU A 189 5.07 9.55 -19.16
CA LEU A 189 4.52 10.88 -19.45
C LEU A 189 5.31 11.99 -18.76
N TYR A 190 5.79 11.71 -17.55
CA TYR A 190 6.65 12.64 -16.82
C TYR A 190 7.97 12.88 -17.56
N ASP A 191 8.61 11.83 -18.09
CA ASP A 191 9.85 11.96 -18.86
C ASP A 191 9.65 12.82 -20.11
N LEU A 192 8.57 12.65 -20.85
CA LEU A 192 8.25 13.48 -21.99
C LEU A 192 8.08 14.95 -21.59
N TYR A 193 7.31 15.19 -20.51
CA TYR A 193 7.09 16.53 -20.00
C TYR A 193 8.39 17.25 -19.57
N VAL A 194 9.28 16.57 -18.84
CA VAL A 194 10.55 17.19 -18.40
C VAL A 194 11.55 17.40 -19.55
N ASN A 195 11.37 16.66 -20.65
CA ASN A 195 12.14 16.87 -21.89
C ASN A 195 11.53 17.94 -22.80
N GLY A 196 10.48 18.64 -22.37
CA GLY A 196 9.95 19.81 -23.04
C GLY A 196 8.70 19.59 -23.89
N GLU A 197 8.10 18.41 -23.87
CA GLU A 197 6.84 18.16 -24.57
C GLU A 197 5.67 18.83 -23.83
N GLU A 198 4.75 19.44 -24.59
CA GLU A 198 3.54 20.05 -24.04
C GLU A 198 2.55 18.98 -23.60
N LYS A 199 1.80 19.27 -22.51
CA LYS A 199 0.83 18.33 -21.94
C LYS A 199 -0.27 17.93 -22.95
N GLU A 200 -0.69 18.86 -23.76
CA GLU A 200 -1.68 18.70 -24.83
C GLU A 200 -1.19 17.72 -25.89
N PHE A 201 0.08 17.85 -26.30
CA PHE A 201 0.71 16.92 -27.23
C PHE A 201 0.84 15.51 -26.64
N ILE A 202 1.28 15.42 -25.38
CA ILE A 202 1.36 14.14 -24.66
C ILE A 202 -0.02 13.48 -24.56
N ALA A 203 -1.05 14.25 -24.18
CA ALA A 203 -2.43 13.77 -24.04
C ALA A 203 -2.95 13.21 -25.37
N GLN A 204 -2.74 13.93 -26.48
CA GLN A 204 -3.15 13.49 -27.80
C GLN A 204 -2.38 12.23 -28.25
N SER A 205 -1.06 12.20 -28.03
CA SER A 205 -0.20 11.10 -28.48
C SER A 205 -0.49 9.77 -27.77
N TYR A 206 -0.97 9.83 -26.52
CA TYR A 206 -1.29 8.65 -25.70
C TYR A 206 -2.79 8.38 -25.54
N GLU A 207 -3.63 9.13 -26.26
CA GLU A 207 -5.10 9.03 -26.18
C GLU A 207 -5.60 9.20 -24.73
N LEU A 208 -5.02 10.15 -24.01
CA LEU A 208 -5.34 10.47 -22.61
C LEU A 208 -6.02 11.84 -22.50
N THR A 209 -6.70 12.06 -21.41
CA THR A 209 -7.13 13.41 -21.04
C THR A 209 -5.96 14.23 -20.47
N ILE A 210 -5.97 15.54 -20.63
CA ILE A 210 -4.99 16.45 -20.01
C ILE A 210 -4.92 16.22 -18.50
N LYS A 211 -6.05 15.98 -17.85
CA LYS A 211 -6.12 15.68 -16.41
C LYS A 211 -5.33 14.41 -16.03
N GLN A 212 -5.39 13.36 -16.84
CA GLN A 212 -4.61 12.13 -16.61
C GLN A 212 -3.12 12.40 -16.75
N VAL A 213 -2.70 13.18 -17.75
CA VAL A 213 -1.31 13.61 -17.91
C VAL A 213 -0.83 14.42 -16.70
N GLU A 214 -1.63 15.40 -16.25
CA GLU A 214 -1.32 16.19 -15.06
C GLU A 214 -1.24 15.34 -13.79
N ASN A 215 -2.13 14.38 -13.60
CA ASN A 215 -2.10 13.47 -12.48
C ASN A 215 -0.84 12.58 -12.50
N ALA A 216 -0.41 12.12 -13.68
CA ALA A 216 0.83 11.36 -13.86
C ALA A 216 2.07 12.19 -13.50
N ILE A 217 2.15 13.43 -14.01
CA ILE A 217 3.23 14.36 -13.70
C ILE A 217 3.27 14.64 -12.18
N ASN A 218 2.13 14.94 -11.57
CA ASN A 218 2.02 15.17 -10.13
C ASN A 218 2.39 13.93 -9.29
N PHE A 219 2.10 12.73 -9.79
CA PHE A 219 2.51 11.49 -9.14
C PHE A 219 4.04 11.39 -9.07
N CYS A 220 4.73 11.65 -10.17
CA CYS A 220 6.19 11.55 -10.26
C CYS A 220 6.91 12.71 -9.53
N THR A 221 6.43 13.94 -9.69
CA THR A 221 7.08 15.14 -9.09
C THR A 221 7.09 15.11 -7.56
N LYS A 222 6.03 14.62 -6.93
CA LYS A 222 5.91 14.59 -5.45
C LYS A 222 6.52 13.34 -4.82
N ALA A 223 7.07 12.44 -5.62
CA ALA A 223 7.74 11.22 -5.16
C ALA A 223 9.25 11.41 -4.98
N ALA A 224 9.78 12.59 -5.33
CA ALA A 224 11.19 12.96 -5.22
C ALA A 224 11.54 13.53 -3.84
#